data_9b7bf0d3c5122a123e1a642ed4f22174
#
_entry.id   9b7bf0d3c5122a123e1a642ed4f22174
#
_cell.length_a   1.000
_cell.length_b   1.000
_cell.length_c   1.000
_cell.angle_alpha   90.00
_cell.angle_beta   90.00
_cell.angle_gamma   90.00
#
_symmetry.space_group_name_H-M   'P 1'
#
loop_
_entity.id
_entity.type
_entity.pdbx_description
1 polymer ?
#
loop_
_entity_poly.entity_id
_entity_poly.type
_entity_poly.pdbx_seq_one_letter_code
_entity_poly.pdbx_strand_id
1 'polypeptide(L)'
;EEKNFHNGPGGNYDCIALMAYYVVCKDVTSLQEIEEMEGNLFLPSFRKLSKLKFIDINKLLCKKLLHRAFLNAKKQCDKWGDFEMHVAPFDKDQPTYYEFTACPTAEFAKKHDLLEVMPALCNPDFTGMELIHARLIRKTTCSNGCKCD
;
A
#
# COMPACT_ATOMS: atom_id res chain seq x y z
N GLU A 1 -10.99 3.76 -21.76
CA GLU A 1 -11.27 3.58 -20.31
C GLU A 1 -10.21 2.67 -19.73
N GLU A 2 -9.47 3.17 -18.75
CA GLU A 2 -8.54 2.33 -18.01
C GLU A 2 -9.38 1.38 -17.14
N LYS A 3 -9.17 0.09 -17.35
CA LYS A 3 -9.78 -0.95 -16.54
C LYS A 3 -9.25 -0.79 -15.12
N ASN A 4 -10.10 -1.06 -14.12
CA ASN A 4 -9.65 -1.30 -12.74
C ASN A 4 -9.62 -0.10 -11.79
N PHE A 5 -10.33 0.98 -12.06
CA PHE A 5 -10.61 1.99 -11.03
C PHE A 5 -11.75 1.51 -10.13
N HIS A 6 -11.43 1.05 -8.95
CA HIS A 6 -12.43 0.69 -7.95
C HIS A 6 -11.97 1.06 -6.54
N ASN A 7 -12.93 1.25 -5.64
CA ASN A 7 -12.68 1.45 -4.22
C ASN A 7 -12.61 0.09 -3.50
N GLY A 8 -11.77 0.02 -2.49
CA GLY A 8 -11.66 -1.11 -1.60
C GLY A 8 -10.29 -1.79 -1.67
N PRO A 9 -10.10 -2.91 -0.97
CA PRO A 9 -8.82 -3.60 -0.94
C PRO A 9 -8.35 -3.99 -2.35
N GLY A 10 -7.16 -3.55 -2.73
CA GLY A 10 -6.61 -3.73 -4.07
C GLY A 10 -7.11 -2.72 -5.11
N GLY A 11 -7.90 -1.71 -4.71
CA GLY A 11 -8.29 -0.60 -5.58
C GLY A 11 -7.22 0.50 -5.64
N ASN A 12 -7.30 1.31 -6.68
CA ASN A 12 -6.37 2.42 -6.92
C ASN A 12 -7.08 3.76 -7.14
N TYR A 13 -8.39 3.81 -6.88
CA TYR A 13 -9.19 5.01 -7.14
C TYR A 13 -8.70 6.21 -6.34
N ASP A 14 -8.43 6.04 -5.05
CA ASP A 14 -8.00 7.13 -4.17
C ASP A 14 -6.63 7.68 -4.59
N CYS A 15 -5.69 6.79 -4.94
CA CYS A 15 -4.37 7.18 -5.44
C CYS A 15 -4.47 7.99 -6.74
N ILE A 16 -5.33 7.58 -7.68
CA ILE A 16 -5.54 8.30 -8.93
C ILE A 16 -6.22 9.65 -8.70
N ALA A 17 -7.17 9.72 -7.78
CA ALA A 17 -7.81 10.97 -7.40
C ALA A 17 -6.80 11.97 -6.80
N LEU A 18 -5.89 11.50 -5.95
CA LEU A 18 -4.82 12.32 -5.39
C LEU A 18 -3.81 12.78 -6.44
N MET A 19 -3.47 11.94 -7.41
CA MET A 19 -2.65 12.34 -8.56
C MET A 19 -3.34 13.41 -9.39
N ALA A 20 -4.64 13.26 -9.68
CA ALA A 20 -5.42 14.25 -10.41
C ALA A 20 -5.50 15.57 -9.63
N TYR A 21 -5.71 15.50 -8.32
CA TYR A 21 -5.71 16.67 -7.44
C TYR A 21 -4.35 17.38 -7.48
N TYR A 22 -3.25 16.63 -7.38
CA TYR A 22 -1.89 17.20 -7.46
C TYR A 22 -1.67 17.92 -8.78
N VAL A 23 -2.07 17.35 -9.92
CA VAL A 23 -1.92 17.98 -11.25
C VAL A 23 -2.68 19.31 -11.33
N VAL A 24 -3.91 19.34 -10.83
CA VAL A 24 -4.78 20.53 -10.89
C VAL A 24 -4.30 21.63 -9.92
N CYS A 25 -3.76 21.23 -8.77
CA CYS A 25 -3.38 22.14 -7.69
C CYS A 25 -1.87 22.26 -7.52
N LYS A 26 -1.07 21.90 -8.53
CA LYS A 26 0.41 21.81 -8.46
C LYS A 26 1.08 23.07 -7.93
N ASP A 27 0.52 24.23 -8.22
CA ASP A 27 1.09 25.53 -7.81
C ASP A 27 0.84 25.85 -6.32
N VAL A 28 -0.06 25.16 -5.66
CA VAL A 28 -0.50 25.43 -4.28
C VAL A 28 -0.46 24.20 -3.37
N THR A 29 -0.14 23.02 -3.89
CA THR A 29 -0.10 21.76 -3.16
C THR A 29 1.28 21.14 -3.20
N SER A 30 1.83 20.79 -2.05
CA SER A 30 3.10 20.08 -1.89
C SER A 30 2.89 18.54 -1.90
N LEU A 31 3.98 17.81 -2.21
CA LEU A 31 3.98 16.34 -2.07
C LEU A 31 3.74 15.90 -0.62
N GLN A 32 4.13 16.70 0.36
CA GLN A 32 3.86 16.41 1.76
C GLN A 32 2.36 16.46 2.06
N GLU A 33 1.62 17.42 1.52
CA GLU A 33 0.16 17.47 1.67
C GLU A 33 -0.53 16.28 1.00
N ILE A 34 -0.03 15.83 -0.15
CA ILE A 34 -0.53 14.59 -0.78
C ILE A 34 -0.30 13.38 0.13
N GLU A 35 0.89 13.25 0.74
CA GLU A 35 1.19 12.18 1.70
C GLU A 35 0.27 12.22 2.93
N GLU A 36 0.00 13.41 3.46
CA GLU A 36 -0.95 13.61 4.57
C GLU A 36 -2.39 13.24 4.17
N MET A 37 -2.82 13.59 2.95
CA MET A 37 -4.14 13.21 2.43
C MET A 37 -4.24 11.69 2.28
N GLU A 38 -3.26 11.05 1.67
CA GLU A 38 -3.22 9.58 1.56
C GLU A 38 -3.22 8.93 2.94
N GLY A 39 -2.40 9.43 3.86
CA GLY A 39 -2.39 8.97 5.24
C GLY A 39 -3.76 9.08 5.93
N ASN A 40 -4.51 10.14 5.66
CA ASN A 40 -5.85 10.31 6.22
C ASN A 40 -6.89 9.33 5.62
N LEU A 41 -6.69 8.88 4.39
CA LEU A 41 -7.52 7.85 3.77
C LEU A 41 -7.12 6.45 4.23
N PHE A 42 -5.84 6.14 4.27
CA PHE A 42 -5.29 4.81 4.50
C PHE A 42 -5.20 4.42 5.99
N LEU A 43 -4.71 5.33 6.87
CA LEU A 43 -4.38 5.01 8.26
C LEU A 43 -5.54 4.84 9.26
N PRO A 44 -6.79 5.25 9.02
CA PRO A 44 -7.86 5.13 10.03
C PRO A 44 -8.05 3.71 10.54
N SER A 45 -7.90 2.70 9.68
CA SER A 45 -8.01 1.29 10.06
C SER A 45 -6.88 0.86 11.00
N PHE A 46 -5.65 1.26 10.70
CA PHE A 46 -4.47 1.00 11.52
C PHE A 46 -4.54 1.72 12.87
N ARG A 47 -5.00 2.97 12.89
CA ARG A 47 -5.23 3.74 14.13
C ARG A 47 -6.28 3.09 15.04
N LYS A 48 -7.31 2.44 14.46
CA LYS A 48 -8.27 1.65 15.25
C LYS A 48 -7.62 0.41 15.82
N LEU A 49 -6.83 -0.31 15.02
CA LEU A 49 -6.13 -1.52 15.45
C LEU A 49 -5.06 -1.21 16.52
N SER A 50 -4.35 -0.10 16.42
CA SER A 50 -3.31 0.30 17.38
C SER A 50 -3.83 0.52 18.81
N LYS A 51 -5.14 0.81 18.96
CA LYS A 51 -5.78 0.92 20.29
C LYS A 51 -5.95 -0.42 21.00
N LEU A 52 -5.80 -1.52 20.29
CA LEU A 52 -5.93 -2.87 20.82
C LEU A 52 -4.57 -3.35 21.34
N LYS A 53 -4.32 -3.20 22.65
CA LYS A 53 -3.03 -3.49 23.32
C LYS A 53 -2.50 -4.92 23.11
N PHE A 54 -3.32 -5.85 22.64
CA PHE A 54 -2.92 -7.23 22.37
C PHE A 54 -2.38 -7.43 20.93
N ILE A 55 -2.56 -6.45 20.04
CA ILE A 55 -2.02 -6.51 18.68
C ILE A 55 -0.53 -6.18 18.74
N ASP A 56 0.26 -7.19 18.48
CA ASP A 56 1.71 -7.13 18.41
C ASP A 56 2.16 -8.19 17.40
N ILE A 57 2.66 -7.74 16.28
CA ILE A 57 3.05 -8.62 15.16
C ILE A 57 4.22 -9.56 15.53
N ASN A 58 4.99 -9.25 16.58
CA ASN A 58 6.00 -10.16 17.09
C ASN A 58 5.39 -11.42 17.74
N LYS A 59 4.12 -11.38 18.13
CA LYS A 59 3.43 -12.57 18.63
C LYS A 59 3.01 -13.49 17.49
N LEU A 60 3.27 -14.77 17.64
CA LEU A 60 2.98 -15.79 16.60
C LEU A 60 1.54 -15.74 16.07
N LEU A 61 0.56 -15.51 16.97
CA LEU A 61 -0.85 -15.42 16.57
C LEU A 61 -1.09 -14.20 15.66
N CYS A 62 -0.58 -13.04 16.06
CA CYS A 62 -0.74 -11.81 15.27
C CYS A 62 0.00 -11.92 13.92
N LYS A 63 1.19 -12.54 13.91
CA LYS A 63 1.94 -12.83 12.67
C LYS A 63 1.14 -13.73 11.72
N LYS A 64 0.47 -14.79 12.24
CA LYS A 64 -0.41 -15.64 11.43
C LYS A 64 -1.61 -14.87 10.90
N LEU A 65 -2.20 -13.98 11.70
CA LEU A 65 -3.33 -13.15 11.27
C LEU A 65 -2.92 -12.16 10.18
N LEU A 66 -1.74 -11.53 10.32
CA LEU A 66 -1.20 -10.64 9.28
C LEU A 66 -0.95 -11.40 7.96
N HIS A 67 -0.30 -12.57 8.03
CA HIS A 67 -0.09 -13.41 6.84
C HIS A 67 -1.42 -13.78 6.17
N ARG A 68 -2.44 -14.12 6.97
CA ARG A 68 -3.78 -14.42 6.44
C ARG A 68 -4.43 -13.19 5.80
N ALA A 69 -4.21 -11.99 6.36
CA ALA A 69 -4.67 -10.74 5.75
C ALA A 69 -4.02 -10.52 4.39
N PHE A 70 -2.71 -10.77 4.24
CA PHE A 70 -2.04 -10.69 2.94
C PHE A 70 -2.53 -11.74 1.93
N LEU A 71 -2.81 -12.97 2.36
CA LEU A 71 -3.44 -13.96 1.48
C LEU A 71 -4.85 -13.54 1.02
N ASN A 72 -5.60 -12.85 1.88
CA ASN A 72 -6.90 -12.31 1.49
C ASN A 72 -6.75 -11.11 0.53
N ALA A 73 -5.77 -10.23 0.78
CA ALA A 73 -5.44 -9.13 -0.14
C ALA A 73 -5.06 -9.68 -1.53
N LYS A 74 -4.18 -10.71 -1.57
CA LYS A 74 -3.83 -11.39 -2.82
C LYS A 74 -5.06 -11.90 -3.58
N LYS A 75 -6.02 -12.55 -2.88
CA LYS A 75 -7.26 -13.01 -3.52
C LYS A 75 -8.08 -11.87 -4.11
N GLN A 76 -8.08 -10.69 -3.50
CA GLN A 76 -8.75 -9.52 -4.07
C GLN A 76 -7.99 -9.01 -5.30
N CYS A 77 -6.66 -8.93 -5.26
CA CYS A 77 -5.84 -8.60 -6.42
C CYS A 77 -6.10 -9.57 -7.58
N ASP A 78 -6.08 -10.88 -7.32
CA ASP A 78 -6.37 -11.92 -8.32
C ASP A 78 -7.79 -11.78 -8.91
N LYS A 79 -8.77 -11.39 -8.08
CA LYS A 79 -10.15 -11.20 -8.52
C LYS A 79 -10.33 -10.01 -9.47
N TRP A 80 -9.66 -8.91 -9.18
CA TRP A 80 -9.77 -7.67 -9.94
C TRP A 80 -8.77 -7.57 -11.07
N GLY A 81 -7.63 -8.31 -10.96
CA GLY A 81 -6.56 -8.31 -11.95
C GLY A 81 -5.77 -7.01 -12.02
N ASP A 82 -5.75 -6.23 -10.93
CA ASP A 82 -5.15 -4.91 -10.88
C ASP A 82 -3.68 -4.97 -10.46
N PHE A 83 -3.46 -5.61 -9.32
CA PHE A 83 -2.13 -5.82 -8.76
C PHE A 83 -1.71 -7.27 -8.96
N GLU A 84 -0.50 -7.49 -9.37
CA GLU A 84 0.10 -8.82 -9.33
C GLU A 84 0.83 -8.98 -8.00
N MET A 85 0.20 -9.71 -7.06
CA MET A 85 0.70 -9.89 -5.70
C MET A 85 1.14 -11.32 -5.45
N HIS A 86 2.33 -11.47 -4.90
CA HIS A 86 2.87 -12.76 -4.42
C HIS A 86 3.05 -12.70 -2.90
N VAL A 87 2.64 -13.76 -2.20
CA VAL A 87 2.79 -13.89 -0.75
C VAL A 87 3.54 -15.19 -0.46
N ALA A 88 4.67 -15.09 0.23
CA ALA A 88 5.46 -16.26 0.62
C ALA A 88 4.69 -17.16 1.59
N PRO A 89 4.98 -18.46 1.64
CA PRO A 89 4.45 -19.35 2.66
C PRO A 89 4.74 -18.85 4.07
N PHE A 90 3.82 -19.13 5.00
CA PHE A 90 4.02 -18.75 6.40
C PHE A 90 5.20 -19.49 7.00
N ASP A 91 6.14 -18.74 7.57
CA ASP A 91 7.22 -19.25 8.40
C ASP A 91 7.23 -18.49 9.73
N LYS A 92 7.24 -19.21 10.84
CA LYS A 92 7.25 -18.61 12.19
C LYS A 92 8.55 -17.88 12.50
N ASP A 93 9.66 -18.32 11.93
CA ASP A 93 11.02 -17.86 12.22
C ASP A 93 11.52 -16.79 11.22
N GLN A 94 10.78 -16.57 10.12
CA GLN A 94 11.09 -15.57 9.09
C GLN A 94 10.09 -14.41 9.09
N PRO A 95 10.48 -13.21 8.65
CA PRO A 95 9.53 -12.12 8.39
C PRO A 95 8.40 -12.57 7.45
N THR A 96 7.21 -12.03 7.63
CA THR A 96 6.15 -12.21 6.64
C THR A 96 6.55 -11.46 5.37
N TYR A 97 6.64 -12.17 4.24
CA TYR A 97 7.07 -11.60 2.98
C TYR A 97 5.94 -11.60 1.95
N TYR A 98 5.79 -10.49 1.28
CA TYR A 98 4.98 -10.35 0.08
C TYR A 98 5.65 -9.38 -0.89
N GLU A 99 5.30 -9.47 -2.15
CA GLU A 99 5.76 -8.53 -3.18
C GLU A 99 4.66 -8.27 -4.21
N PHE A 100 4.72 -7.09 -4.82
CA PHE A 100 3.96 -6.78 -6.02
C PHE A 100 4.90 -6.71 -7.21
N THR A 101 4.60 -7.46 -8.26
CA THR A 101 5.34 -7.42 -9.55
C THR A 101 4.65 -6.51 -10.57
N ALA A 102 3.37 -6.21 -10.37
CA ALA A 102 2.64 -5.18 -11.09
C ALA A 102 1.86 -4.29 -10.11
N CYS A 103 1.88 -2.99 -10.34
CA CYS A 103 1.16 -1.97 -9.60
C CYS A 103 0.51 -0.99 -10.58
N PRO A 104 -0.80 -1.02 -10.76
CA PRO A 104 -1.50 -0.16 -11.72
C PRO A 104 -1.35 1.33 -11.40
N THR A 105 -1.21 1.69 -10.12
CA THR A 105 -0.93 3.06 -9.70
C THR A 105 0.43 3.54 -10.24
N ALA A 106 1.47 2.70 -10.14
CA ALA A 106 2.79 3.02 -10.67
C ALA A 106 2.80 3.07 -12.20
N GLU A 107 2.06 2.19 -12.86
CA GLU A 107 1.90 2.20 -14.32
C GLU A 107 1.20 3.45 -14.81
N PHE A 108 0.13 3.86 -14.11
CA PHE A 108 -0.56 5.12 -14.38
C PHE A 108 0.38 6.30 -14.19
N ALA A 109 1.12 6.35 -13.08
CA ALA A 109 2.08 7.42 -12.81
C ALA A 109 3.16 7.52 -13.90
N LYS A 110 3.68 6.38 -14.36
CA LYS A 110 4.66 6.33 -15.48
C LYS A 110 4.06 6.87 -16.78
N LYS A 111 2.83 6.47 -17.10
CA LYS A 111 2.14 6.87 -18.33
C LYS A 111 1.83 8.37 -18.40
N HIS A 112 1.64 9.00 -17.25
CA HIS A 112 1.22 10.40 -17.13
C HIS A 112 2.32 11.33 -16.57
N ASP A 113 3.58 10.87 -16.50
CA ASP A 113 4.72 11.63 -15.98
C ASP A 113 4.52 12.13 -14.53
N LEU A 114 3.91 11.28 -13.69
CA LEU A 114 3.56 11.57 -12.29
C LEU A 114 4.37 10.73 -11.29
N LEU A 115 5.51 10.16 -11.69
CA LEU A 115 6.33 9.33 -10.81
C LEU A 115 6.81 10.07 -9.55
N GLU A 116 6.92 11.40 -9.62
CA GLU A 116 7.28 12.24 -8.47
C GLU A 116 6.27 12.15 -7.31
N VAL A 117 5.01 11.79 -7.59
CA VAL A 117 3.94 11.66 -6.58
C VAL A 117 3.98 10.31 -5.87
N MET A 118 4.57 9.29 -6.50
CA MET A 118 4.54 7.91 -5.98
C MET A 118 5.09 7.75 -4.54
N PRO A 119 6.20 8.41 -4.14
CA PRO A 119 6.65 8.34 -2.75
C PRO A 119 5.58 8.78 -1.76
N ALA A 120 4.88 9.88 -2.03
CA ALA A 120 3.82 10.39 -1.16
C ALA A 120 2.65 9.42 -0.99
N LEU A 121 2.34 8.63 -2.03
CA LEU A 121 1.28 7.61 -1.99
C LEU A 121 1.73 6.30 -1.33
N CYS A 122 3.03 5.98 -1.36
CA CYS A 122 3.56 4.73 -0.83
C CYS A 122 4.10 4.83 0.61
N ASN A 123 4.49 6.04 1.08
CA ASN A 123 5.07 6.23 2.40
C ASN A 123 4.12 5.93 3.57
N PRO A 124 2.81 6.20 3.49
CA PRO A 124 1.87 5.87 4.57
C PRO A 124 1.87 4.40 4.98
N ASP A 125 2.32 3.48 4.12
CA ASP A 125 2.50 2.06 4.45
C ASP A 125 3.43 1.85 5.66
N PHE A 126 4.53 2.62 5.74
CA PHE A 126 5.47 2.54 6.86
C PHE A 126 4.78 2.90 8.17
N THR A 127 4.06 4.04 8.19
CA THR A 127 3.29 4.48 9.35
C THR A 127 2.20 3.47 9.72
N GLY A 128 1.51 2.90 8.74
CA GLY A 128 0.50 1.88 8.96
C GLY A 128 1.07 0.65 9.67
N MET A 129 2.22 0.17 9.23
CA MET A 129 2.89 -0.98 9.86
C MET A 129 3.39 -0.65 11.27
N GLU A 130 3.97 0.52 11.50
CA GLU A 130 4.40 0.96 12.83
C GLU A 130 3.24 1.01 13.82
N LEU A 131 2.06 1.46 13.40
CA LEU A 131 0.86 1.51 14.26
C LEU A 131 0.42 0.12 14.76
N ILE A 132 0.75 -0.95 14.09
CA ILE A 132 0.47 -2.33 14.52
C ILE A 132 1.70 -3.04 15.08
N HIS A 133 2.71 -2.27 15.49
CA HIS A 133 3.98 -2.78 16.01
C HIS A 133 4.75 -3.69 15.05
N ALA A 134 4.61 -3.44 13.75
CA ALA A 134 5.39 -4.07 12.71
C ALA A 134 6.43 -3.09 12.14
N ARG A 135 7.47 -3.63 11.54
CA ARG A 135 8.43 -2.86 10.76
C ARG A 135 8.35 -3.27 9.30
N LEU A 136 7.97 -2.34 8.44
CA LEU A 136 8.05 -2.55 7.00
C LEU A 136 9.52 -2.44 6.56
N ILE A 137 9.99 -3.45 5.84
CA ILE A 137 11.30 -3.44 5.19
C ILE A 137 11.02 -3.51 3.70
N ARG A 138 11.12 -2.38 3.02
CA ARG A 138 10.89 -2.24 1.59
C ARG A 138 12.17 -1.70 0.94
N LYS A 139 12.68 -2.40 -0.06
CA LYS A 139 13.90 -2.03 -0.78
C LYS A 139 13.60 -1.29 -2.07
N THR A 140 12.55 -1.72 -2.75
CA THR A 140 12.13 -1.15 -4.05
C THR A 140 10.62 -0.97 -4.09
N THR A 141 10.17 -0.15 -5.04
CA THR A 141 8.76 -0.03 -5.43
C THR A 141 8.63 -0.21 -6.94
N CYS A 142 7.44 -0.52 -7.42
CA CYS A 142 7.16 -0.61 -8.86
C CYS A 142 7.37 0.73 -9.60
N SER A 143 7.50 1.83 -8.88
CA SER A 143 7.78 3.15 -9.46
C SER A 143 9.26 3.40 -9.70
N ASN A 144 10.16 2.78 -8.92
CA ASN A 144 11.61 2.97 -9.01
C ASN A 144 12.41 1.67 -9.22
N GLY A 145 11.71 0.55 -9.39
CA GLY A 145 12.28 -0.76 -9.63
C GLY A 145 11.31 -1.67 -10.37
N CYS A 146 11.61 -2.98 -10.37
CA CYS A 146 10.78 -3.97 -11.04
C CYS A 146 9.69 -4.57 -10.14
N LYS A 147 9.72 -4.28 -8.84
CA LYS A 147 8.76 -4.79 -7.85
C LYS A 147 8.68 -3.89 -6.63
N CYS A 148 7.60 -4.09 -5.87
CA CYS A 148 7.41 -3.54 -4.53
C CYS A 148 7.55 -4.69 -3.52
N ASP A 149 8.59 -4.68 -2.68
CA ASP A 149 8.90 -5.75 -1.74
C ASP A 149 9.00 -5.27 -0.29
#